data_7b14e59c064fcb2a3498c1b04e58ec13
#
_entry.id   7b14e59c064fcb2a3498c1b04e58ec13
#
_cell.length_a   1.000
_cell.length_b   1.000
_cell.length_c   1.000
_cell.angle_alpha   90.00
_cell.angle_beta   90.00
_cell.angle_gamma   90.00
#
_symmetry.space_group_name_H-M   'P 1'
#
loop_
_entity.id
_entity.type
_entity.pdbx_description
1 polymer ?
#
loop_
_entity_poly.entity_id
_entity_poly.type
_entity_poly.pdbx_seq_one_letter_code
_entity_poly.pdbx_strand_id
1 'polypeptide(L)'
;RTGDEIDLKQVPLLTHYDVNVAPYITAGIVVAVDPDTGVRNTSYNRLMLAGKRELRIFMAVGRHLWTLHNKLERRNQPLPIAIIIGVHPLFSLGAQALTPADEDEYAVIGGMMNEPLRLVRAKTVPILVPADAEMIIEGQIMPNLRRLEGPFGEFTGHAVPQDQRQVIEVTAITHRENYIFQDIHAGYTEHKLMGAVPREAALLKALRLTVPTVTNVCMPVSGNCRFHAYISISKRTPGQAKNAICAAFAADMLLKHVVVVDDDIDVFDEERVLWAISNRFQADRGLVVIANAQGSELDPSASPGGVNAKMGLDATKPLTGFPPELRVPEEVLEKISLDDFLPDFAK
;
A
#
# COMPACT_ATOMS: atom_id res chain seq x y z
N ARG A 1 11.70 27.95 7.40
CA ARG A 1 12.18 28.67 6.21
C ARG A 1 11.00 29.00 5.32
N THR A 2 10.90 30.22 4.88
CA THR A 2 9.83 30.74 4.01
C THR A 2 10.44 31.67 2.95
N GLY A 3 9.68 31.95 1.89
CA GLY A 3 10.15 32.86 0.82
C GLY A 3 11.49 32.44 0.20
N ASP A 4 12.43 33.35 0.11
CA ASP A 4 13.73 33.12 -0.52
C ASP A 4 14.69 32.23 0.29
N GLU A 5 14.34 31.94 1.56
CA GLU A 5 15.12 31.03 2.42
C GLU A 5 14.86 29.57 2.11
N ILE A 6 13.87 29.26 1.28
CA ILE A 6 13.55 27.90 0.89
C ILE A 6 14.60 27.38 -0.06
N ASP A 7 15.25 26.28 0.32
CA ASP A 7 16.13 25.53 -0.55
C ASP A 7 16.02 24.03 -0.25
N LEU A 8 15.25 23.32 -1.07
CA LEU A 8 15.07 21.88 -0.97
C LEU A 8 16.36 21.08 -1.18
N LYS A 9 17.39 21.69 -1.81
CA LYS A 9 18.70 21.04 -1.98
C LYS A 9 19.49 20.91 -0.66
N GLN A 10 19.05 21.61 0.39
CA GLN A 10 19.62 21.48 1.75
C GLN A 10 18.93 20.37 2.58
N VAL A 11 17.86 19.75 2.06
CA VAL A 11 17.23 18.57 2.66
C VAL A 11 18.02 17.35 2.20
N PRO A 12 18.33 16.38 3.05
CA PRO A 12 19.17 15.22 2.71
C PRO A 12 18.42 14.17 1.87
N LEU A 13 17.93 14.58 0.71
CA LEU A 13 17.19 13.74 -0.23
C LEU A 13 18.14 12.75 -0.91
N LEU A 14 17.67 11.52 -1.09
CA LEU A 14 18.45 10.43 -1.66
C LEU A 14 18.11 10.17 -3.13
N THR A 15 19.12 9.71 -3.86
CA THR A 15 18.97 9.07 -5.16
C THR A 15 19.14 7.58 -4.97
N HIS A 16 18.06 6.80 -5.07
CA HIS A 16 18.04 5.39 -4.67
C HIS A 16 18.60 4.45 -5.74
N TYR A 17 18.43 4.79 -7.01
CA TYR A 17 18.79 3.94 -8.16
C TYR A 17 19.53 4.74 -9.23
N ASP A 18 20.34 4.06 -10.01
CA ASP A 18 21.08 4.61 -11.15
C ASP A 18 20.16 5.20 -12.23
N VAL A 19 18.95 4.67 -12.35
CA VAL A 19 17.95 5.18 -13.30
C VAL A 19 17.32 6.51 -12.85
N ASN A 20 17.45 6.89 -11.58
CA ASN A 20 16.86 8.13 -11.07
C ASN A 20 17.66 9.36 -11.56
N VAL A 21 17.00 10.27 -12.23
CA VAL A 21 17.65 11.51 -12.75
C VAL A 21 17.78 12.63 -11.71
N ALA A 22 17.13 12.48 -10.55
CA ALA A 22 17.18 13.42 -9.44
C ALA A 22 16.88 12.71 -8.12
N PRO A 23 17.21 13.31 -6.95
CA PRO A 23 16.77 12.83 -5.64
C PRO A 23 15.26 12.86 -5.48
N TYR A 24 14.74 11.99 -4.60
CA TYR A 24 13.32 11.87 -4.30
C TYR A 24 13.04 11.95 -2.80
N ILE A 25 11.85 12.45 -2.45
CA ILE A 25 11.19 12.20 -1.16
C ILE A 25 10.29 10.98 -1.38
N THR A 26 10.60 9.88 -0.73
CA THR A 26 9.85 8.62 -0.84
C THR A 26 9.00 8.32 0.40
N ALA A 27 9.36 8.88 1.56
CA ALA A 27 8.61 8.75 2.81
C ALA A 27 7.64 9.92 3.07
N GLY A 28 7.39 10.77 2.09
CA GLY A 28 6.51 11.93 2.25
C GLY A 28 5.03 11.53 2.27
N ILE A 29 4.34 11.84 3.37
CA ILE A 29 2.89 11.72 3.48
C ILE A 29 2.28 13.05 3.05
N VAL A 30 1.61 13.06 1.91
CA VAL A 30 0.93 14.26 1.39
C VAL A 30 -0.44 14.36 2.02
N VAL A 31 -0.71 15.51 2.63
CA VAL A 31 -2.02 15.86 3.20
C VAL A 31 -2.65 16.96 2.36
N ALA A 32 -3.90 16.74 1.96
CA ALA A 32 -4.75 17.73 1.32
C ALA A 32 -6.13 17.75 1.99
N VAL A 33 -6.87 18.83 1.79
CA VAL A 33 -8.22 18.98 2.34
C VAL A 33 -9.19 19.18 1.19
N ASP A 34 -10.28 18.44 1.17
CA ASP A 34 -11.34 18.67 0.20
C ASP A 34 -11.95 20.07 0.42
N PRO A 35 -11.89 20.95 -0.58
CA PRO A 35 -12.35 22.33 -0.42
C PRO A 35 -13.88 22.45 -0.21
N ASP A 36 -14.64 21.43 -0.58
CA ASP A 36 -16.10 21.45 -0.52
C ASP A 36 -16.63 20.79 0.77
N THR A 37 -15.94 19.78 1.30
CA THR A 37 -16.39 18.98 2.48
C THR A 37 -15.55 19.24 3.73
N GLY A 38 -14.32 19.71 3.56
CA GLY A 38 -13.37 19.86 4.67
C GLY A 38 -12.72 18.56 5.13
N VAL A 39 -13.03 17.44 4.49
CA VAL A 39 -12.43 16.13 4.79
C VAL A 39 -10.97 16.12 4.33
N ARG A 40 -10.08 15.64 5.20
CA ARG A 40 -8.66 15.46 4.87
C ARG A 40 -8.45 14.14 4.15
N ASN A 41 -7.45 14.15 3.29
CA ASN A 41 -6.88 12.95 2.69
C ASN A 41 -5.39 12.90 2.98
N THR A 42 -4.89 11.75 3.35
CA THR A 42 -3.47 11.45 3.46
C THR A 42 -3.07 10.37 2.48
N SER A 43 -1.89 10.51 1.88
CA SER A 43 -1.35 9.48 0.98
C SER A 43 0.17 9.58 0.83
N TYR A 44 0.83 8.44 0.67
CA TYR A 44 2.21 8.41 0.23
C TYR A 44 2.29 8.67 -1.27
N ASN A 45 3.13 9.62 -1.64
CA ASN A 45 3.42 9.94 -3.03
C ASN A 45 4.92 10.16 -3.21
N ARG A 46 5.49 9.60 -4.27
CA ARG A 46 6.86 9.92 -4.63
C ARG A 46 6.95 11.36 -5.13
N LEU A 47 7.98 12.08 -4.69
CA LEU A 47 8.16 13.50 -4.98
C LEU A 47 9.60 13.71 -5.48
N MET A 48 9.75 14.05 -6.75
CA MET A 48 11.06 14.29 -7.37
C MET A 48 11.51 15.73 -7.10
N LEU A 49 12.74 15.90 -6.66
CA LEU A 49 13.37 17.21 -6.54
C LEU A 49 13.62 17.80 -7.94
N ALA A 50 13.09 18.99 -8.19
CA ALA A 50 13.23 19.65 -9.48
C ALA A 50 13.88 21.05 -9.40
N GLY A 51 13.92 21.63 -8.22
CA GLY A 51 14.51 22.96 -8.01
C GLY A 51 14.58 23.32 -6.53
N LYS A 52 15.02 24.54 -6.22
CA LYS A 52 15.09 25.01 -4.83
C LYS A 52 13.72 25.01 -4.15
N ARG A 53 12.65 25.27 -4.91
CA ARG A 53 11.28 25.42 -4.44
C ARG A 53 10.29 24.57 -5.26
N GLU A 54 10.78 23.66 -6.09
CA GLU A 54 9.95 22.85 -6.99
C GLU A 54 10.12 21.37 -6.71
N LEU A 55 8.99 20.68 -6.54
CA LEU A 55 8.88 19.23 -6.57
C LEU A 55 7.94 18.80 -7.70
N ARG A 56 8.08 17.57 -8.15
CA ARG A 56 7.15 16.93 -9.10
C ARG A 56 6.55 15.71 -8.45
N ILE A 57 5.24 15.54 -8.57
CA ILE A 57 4.48 14.52 -7.86
C ILE A 57 3.82 13.55 -8.83
N PHE A 58 3.93 12.26 -8.53
CA PHE A 58 3.11 11.23 -9.14
C PHE A 58 1.82 11.05 -8.33
N MET A 59 0.67 11.23 -8.98
CA MET A 59 -0.65 10.94 -8.42
C MET A 59 -1.35 9.91 -9.29
N ALA A 60 -1.70 8.76 -8.72
CA ALA A 60 -2.45 7.73 -9.44
C ALA A 60 -3.87 8.21 -9.77
N VAL A 61 -4.26 8.09 -11.03
CA VAL A 61 -5.57 8.50 -11.54
C VAL A 61 -6.69 7.80 -10.76
N GLY A 62 -7.70 8.57 -10.37
CA GLY A 62 -8.88 8.07 -9.65
C GLY A 62 -8.68 7.89 -8.14
N ARG A 63 -7.49 8.16 -7.58
CA ARG A 63 -7.26 8.20 -6.14
C ARG A 63 -7.66 9.56 -5.55
N HIS A 64 -7.85 9.63 -4.24
CA HIS A 64 -8.40 10.80 -3.56
C HIS A 64 -7.58 12.08 -3.85
N LEU A 65 -6.26 12.07 -3.67
CA LEU A 65 -5.42 13.24 -3.94
C LEU A 65 -5.53 13.71 -5.40
N TRP A 66 -5.55 12.79 -6.36
CA TRP A 66 -5.77 13.12 -7.77
C TRP A 66 -7.14 13.76 -7.99
N THR A 67 -8.18 13.21 -7.33
CA THR A 67 -9.55 13.72 -7.43
C THR A 67 -9.67 15.15 -6.87
N LEU A 68 -9.05 15.40 -5.70
CA LEU A 68 -9.00 16.74 -5.08
C LEU A 68 -8.28 17.74 -5.98
N HIS A 69 -7.11 17.37 -6.51
CA HIS A 69 -6.37 18.22 -7.44
C HIS A 69 -7.22 18.53 -8.68
N ASN A 70 -7.79 17.52 -9.32
CA ASN A 70 -8.60 17.70 -10.54
C ASN A 70 -9.83 18.57 -10.31
N LYS A 71 -10.46 18.50 -9.11
CA LYS A 71 -11.56 19.37 -8.71
C LYS A 71 -11.15 20.85 -8.70
N LEU A 72 -9.99 21.18 -8.13
CA LEU A 72 -9.48 22.57 -8.09
C LEU A 72 -8.86 23.00 -9.43
N GLU A 73 -8.20 22.10 -10.14
CA GLU A 73 -7.65 22.39 -11.48
C GLU A 73 -8.73 22.84 -12.46
N ARG A 74 -9.92 22.24 -12.43
CA ARG A 74 -11.09 22.70 -13.22
C ARG A 74 -11.54 24.12 -12.86
N ARG A 75 -11.24 24.58 -11.64
CA ARG A 75 -11.49 25.93 -11.16
C ARG A 75 -10.31 26.87 -11.42
N ASN A 76 -9.23 26.35 -12.06
CA ASN A 76 -7.94 27.03 -12.23
C ASN A 76 -7.33 27.49 -10.89
N GLN A 77 -7.48 26.69 -9.87
CA GLN A 77 -6.99 26.96 -8.50
C GLN A 77 -5.95 25.93 -8.11
N PRO A 78 -4.86 26.33 -7.41
CA PRO A 78 -3.89 25.40 -6.86
C PRO A 78 -4.49 24.64 -5.68
N LEU A 79 -4.04 23.39 -5.49
CA LEU A 79 -4.39 22.58 -4.34
C LEU A 79 -3.33 22.78 -3.24
N PRO A 80 -3.69 23.42 -2.09
CA PRO A 80 -2.79 23.49 -0.94
C PRO A 80 -2.51 22.09 -0.39
N ILE A 81 -1.24 21.83 -0.06
CA ILE A 81 -0.80 20.55 0.52
C ILE A 81 0.23 20.80 1.63
N ALA A 82 0.33 19.80 2.53
CA ALA A 82 1.46 19.64 3.42
C ALA A 82 2.06 18.25 3.22
N ILE A 83 3.37 18.13 3.19
CA ILE A 83 4.13 16.89 3.08
C ILE A 83 4.78 16.64 4.43
N ILE A 84 4.38 15.56 5.08
CA ILE A 84 4.83 15.16 6.41
C ILE A 84 5.95 14.14 6.24
N ILE A 85 7.08 14.35 6.94
CA ILE A 85 8.23 13.45 6.93
C ILE A 85 8.63 13.16 8.36
N GLY A 86 8.83 11.87 8.71
CA GLY A 86 9.24 11.45 10.04
C GLY A 86 8.13 11.59 11.08
N VAL A 87 7.35 10.54 11.25
CA VAL A 87 6.24 10.43 12.20
C VAL A 87 6.22 9.05 12.84
N HIS A 88 5.39 8.88 13.85
CA HIS A 88 5.19 7.59 14.49
C HIS A 88 4.78 6.51 13.46
N PRO A 89 5.30 5.26 13.55
CA PRO A 89 4.99 4.21 12.57
C PRO A 89 3.49 3.92 12.37
N LEU A 90 2.67 4.00 13.42
CA LEU A 90 1.22 3.86 13.31
C LEU A 90 0.58 5.00 12.51
N PHE A 91 1.15 6.22 12.57
CA PHE A 91 0.73 7.31 11.69
C PHE A 91 1.00 6.96 10.22
N SER A 92 2.19 6.43 9.93
CA SER A 92 2.60 5.98 8.60
C SER A 92 1.67 4.89 8.04
N LEU A 93 1.33 3.88 8.85
CA LEU A 93 0.39 2.82 8.46
C LEU A 93 -1.02 3.37 8.22
N GLY A 94 -1.54 4.18 9.14
CA GLY A 94 -2.88 4.75 9.02
C GLY A 94 -3.02 5.72 7.83
N ALA A 95 -1.94 6.41 7.46
CA ALA A 95 -1.91 7.25 6.24
C ALA A 95 -2.02 6.46 4.93
N GLN A 96 -1.93 5.14 4.98
CA GLN A 96 -2.15 4.21 3.87
C GLN A 96 -3.53 3.52 3.94
N ALA A 97 -4.38 3.88 4.92
CA ALA A 97 -5.70 3.29 5.04
C ALA A 97 -6.50 3.52 3.75
N LEU A 98 -7.25 2.50 3.35
CA LEU A 98 -8.18 2.60 2.23
C LEU A 98 -9.56 2.98 2.78
N THR A 99 -9.78 4.27 2.94
CA THR A 99 -11.02 4.84 3.45
C THR A 99 -11.94 5.27 2.30
N PRO A 100 -13.26 5.35 2.52
CA PRO A 100 -14.17 6.13 1.67
C PRO A 100 -13.75 7.60 1.61
N ALA A 101 -14.18 8.31 0.56
CA ALA A 101 -13.78 9.70 0.33
C ALA A 101 -14.32 10.72 1.37
N ASP A 102 -15.30 10.32 2.16
CA ASP A 102 -15.92 11.07 3.25
C ASP A 102 -15.36 10.73 4.64
N GLU A 103 -14.40 9.82 4.72
CA GLU A 103 -13.70 9.47 5.95
C GLU A 103 -12.31 10.14 6.00
N ASP A 104 -11.96 10.67 7.19
CA ASP A 104 -10.70 11.35 7.45
C ASP A 104 -9.67 10.35 7.99
N GLU A 105 -8.57 10.12 7.29
CA GLU A 105 -7.52 9.19 7.72
C GLU A 105 -6.89 9.58 9.07
N TYR A 106 -6.95 10.85 9.49
CA TYR A 106 -6.50 11.22 10.83
C TYR A 106 -7.35 10.58 11.93
N ALA A 107 -8.63 10.32 11.69
CA ALA A 107 -9.47 9.58 12.62
C ALA A 107 -9.04 8.11 12.72
N VAL A 108 -8.71 7.49 11.58
CA VAL A 108 -8.16 6.12 11.54
C VAL A 108 -6.83 6.05 12.30
N ILE A 109 -5.92 7.00 12.03
CA ILE A 109 -4.62 7.08 12.70
C ILE A 109 -4.80 7.22 14.22
N GLY A 110 -5.67 8.14 14.67
CA GLY A 110 -5.97 8.32 16.10
C GLY A 110 -6.54 7.06 16.74
N GLY A 111 -7.41 6.35 16.01
CA GLY A 111 -7.95 5.05 16.44
C GLY A 111 -6.85 3.99 16.58
N MET A 112 -5.91 3.92 15.64
CA MET A 112 -4.77 2.98 15.71
C MET A 112 -3.81 3.33 16.85
N MET A 113 -3.58 4.61 17.11
CA MET A 113 -2.72 5.08 18.21
C MET A 113 -3.40 4.98 19.57
N ASN A 114 -4.72 4.80 19.59
CA ASN A 114 -5.58 4.83 20.78
C ASN A 114 -5.44 6.13 21.57
N GLU A 115 -5.18 7.24 20.88
CA GLU A 115 -5.06 8.58 21.45
C GLU A 115 -5.39 9.66 20.42
N PRO A 116 -5.86 10.85 20.84
CA PRO A 116 -6.05 11.98 19.94
C PRO A 116 -4.73 12.45 19.34
N LEU A 117 -4.73 12.73 18.03
CA LEU A 117 -3.57 13.30 17.35
C LEU A 117 -3.32 14.73 17.82
N ARG A 118 -2.08 15.03 18.20
CA ARG A 118 -1.64 16.40 18.48
C ARG A 118 -1.35 17.11 17.17
N LEU A 119 -2.15 18.12 16.85
CA LEU A 119 -2.08 18.83 15.57
C LEU A 119 -1.75 20.30 15.80
N VAL A 120 -0.99 20.87 14.87
CA VAL A 120 -0.69 22.30 14.79
C VAL A 120 -1.03 22.83 13.41
N ARG A 121 -1.24 24.16 13.29
CA ARG A 121 -1.47 24.80 11.99
C ARG A 121 -0.16 24.88 11.20
N ALA A 122 -0.21 24.50 9.93
CA ALA A 122 0.85 24.79 8.97
C ALA A 122 1.04 26.32 8.84
N LYS A 123 2.18 26.76 8.35
CA LYS A 123 2.57 28.18 8.31
C LYS A 123 1.95 28.94 7.14
N THR A 124 1.86 28.29 5.98
CA THR A 124 1.50 28.94 4.71
C THR A 124 0.28 28.35 4.04
N VAL A 125 -0.17 27.18 4.49
CA VAL A 125 -1.37 26.49 3.96
C VAL A 125 -2.39 26.24 5.08
N PRO A 126 -3.70 26.20 4.76
CA PRO A 126 -4.77 26.03 5.77
C PRO A 126 -4.94 24.55 6.18
N ILE A 127 -3.85 23.89 6.55
CA ILE A 127 -3.82 22.46 6.88
C ILE A 127 -3.33 22.28 8.32
N LEU A 128 -3.94 21.35 9.04
CA LEU A 128 -3.44 20.87 10.32
C LEU A 128 -2.47 19.72 10.09
N VAL A 129 -1.30 19.78 10.73
CA VAL A 129 -0.23 18.81 10.61
C VAL A 129 0.17 18.26 11.97
N PRO A 130 0.75 17.04 12.07
CA PRO A 130 1.21 16.50 13.35
C PRO A 130 2.25 17.40 14.01
N ALA A 131 2.04 17.69 15.28
CA ALA A 131 2.98 18.48 16.07
C ALA A 131 4.34 17.81 16.27
N ASP A 132 4.37 16.48 16.18
CA ASP A 132 5.55 15.64 16.44
C ASP A 132 6.30 15.22 15.18
N ALA A 133 5.90 15.70 14.01
CA ALA A 133 6.61 15.41 12.77
C ALA A 133 8.05 15.96 12.81
N GLU A 134 8.98 15.24 12.22
CA GLU A 134 10.37 15.68 12.10
C GLU A 134 10.51 16.85 11.13
N MET A 135 9.78 16.79 10.00
CA MET A 135 9.76 17.85 8.99
C MET A 135 8.39 17.96 8.31
N ILE A 136 7.99 19.19 8.01
CA ILE A 136 6.82 19.51 7.19
C ILE A 136 7.29 20.39 6.02
N ILE A 137 6.95 19.99 4.81
CA ILE A 137 7.12 20.79 3.59
C ILE A 137 5.72 21.24 3.15
N GLU A 138 5.49 22.53 3.07
CA GLU A 138 4.22 23.11 2.67
C GLU A 138 4.30 23.62 1.23
N GLY A 139 3.23 23.50 0.50
CA GLY A 139 3.21 23.94 -0.90
C GLY A 139 1.84 23.86 -1.54
N GLN A 140 1.86 24.04 -2.85
CA GLN A 140 0.66 24.03 -3.67
C GLN A 140 0.91 23.19 -4.93
N ILE A 141 0.00 22.26 -5.23
CA ILE A 141 0.02 21.58 -6.54
C ILE A 141 -0.61 22.53 -7.55
N MET A 142 0.18 22.94 -8.54
CA MET A 142 -0.23 23.97 -9.49
C MET A 142 -1.26 23.46 -10.51
N PRO A 143 -2.31 24.22 -10.82
CA PRO A 143 -3.25 23.83 -11.85
C PRO A 143 -2.62 23.94 -13.24
N ASN A 144 -3.01 23.07 -14.16
CA ASN A 144 -2.63 23.11 -15.59
C ASN A 144 -1.11 23.13 -15.87
N LEU A 145 -0.28 22.84 -14.87
CA LEU A 145 1.17 22.82 -15.00
C LEU A 145 1.66 21.36 -14.89
N ARG A 146 2.37 20.91 -15.95
CA ARG A 146 3.00 19.58 -16.00
C ARG A 146 4.45 19.72 -16.40
N ARG A 147 5.31 18.87 -15.86
CA ARG A 147 6.74 18.76 -16.17
C ARG A 147 7.16 17.30 -16.15
N LEU A 148 8.27 16.99 -16.79
CA LEU A 148 8.83 15.63 -16.81
C LEU A 148 9.22 15.16 -15.40
N GLU A 149 8.73 14.03 -14.96
CA GLU A 149 9.04 13.32 -13.71
C GLU A 149 9.47 11.89 -14.05
N GLY A 150 10.39 11.33 -13.31
CA GLY A 150 10.96 10.02 -13.59
C GLY A 150 12.22 10.11 -14.48
N PRO A 151 12.79 8.94 -14.87
CA PRO A 151 12.38 7.60 -14.48
C PRO A 151 12.55 7.33 -12.97
N PHE A 152 11.79 6.39 -12.43
CA PHE A 152 11.80 6.05 -11.01
C PHE A 152 11.72 4.53 -10.79
N GLY A 153 12.50 4.01 -9.85
CA GLY A 153 12.43 2.60 -9.43
C GLY A 153 11.21 2.35 -8.53
N GLU A 154 10.27 1.53 -8.99
CA GLU A 154 8.99 1.27 -8.31
C GLU A 154 9.02 0.01 -7.42
N PHE A 155 7.90 -0.20 -6.69
CA PHE A 155 7.71 -1.35 -5.78
C PHE A 155 7.85 -2.72 -6.47
N THR A 156 7.68 -2.77 -7.78
CA THR A 156 7.84 -3.99 -8.60
C THR A 156 9.30 -4.38 -8.81
N GLY A 157 10.26 -3.54 -8.40
CA GLY A 157 11.68 -3.72 -8.72
C GLY A 157 12.05 -3.33 -10.15
N HIS A 158 11.16 -2.64 -10.87
CA HIS A 158 11.38 -2.16 -12.22
C HIS A 158 11.27 -0.64 -12.27
N ALA A 159 11.98 -0.02 -13.21
CA ALA A 159 11.87 1.41 -13.46
C ALA A 159 10.60 1.72 -14.25
N VAL A 160 9.86 2.74 -13.82
CA VAL A 160 8.82 3.37 -14.65
C VAL A 160 9.41 4.48 -15.48
N PRO A 161 8.94 4.67 -16.72
CA PRO A 161 9.47 5.67 -17.62
C PRO A 161 9.16 7.10 -17.14
N GLN A 162 9.88 8.04 -17.70
CA GLN A 162 9.62 9.47 -17.53
C GLN A 162 8.27 9.86 -18.15
N ASP A 163 7.50 10.71 -17.46
CA ASP A 163 6.22 11.20 -17.95
C ASP A 163 5.92 12.62 -17.42
N GLN A 164 4.91 13.26 -18.02
CA GLN A 164 4.42 14.58 -17.61
C GLN A 164 3.59 14.49 -16.34
N ARG A 165 4.10 15.10 -15.26
CA ARG A 165 3.44 15.03 -13.92
C ARG A 165 3.25 16.44 -13.36
N GLN A 166 2.41 16.52 -12.32
CA GLN A 166 2.05 17.76 -11.66
C GLN A 166 3.27 18.37 -10.94
N VAL A 167 3.25 19.68 -10.86
CA VAL A 167 4.30 20.48 -10.21
C VAL A 167 3.78 21.01 -8.86
N ILE A 168 4.62 20.91 -7.85
CA ILE A 168 4.42 21.53 -6.54
C ILE A 168 5.36 22.72 -6.42
N GLU A 169 4.78 23.88 -6.09
CA GLU A 169 5.55 25.04 -5.61
C GLU A 169 5.57 25.03 -4.08
N VAL A 170 6.77 24.95 -3.50
CA VAL A 170 6.98 24.91 -2.06
C VAL A 170 6.94 26.32 -1.49
N THR A 171 6.15 26.49 -0.40
CA THR A 171 5.90 27.79 0.25
C THR A 171 6.52 27.89 1.63
N ALA A 172 6.80 26.76 2.32
CA ALA A 172 7.53 26.71 3.58
C ALA A 172 8.18 25.35 3.81
N ILE A 173 9.25 25.35 4.61
CA ILE A 173 9.85 24.14 5.21
C ILE A 173 10.00 24.41 6.70
N THR A 174 9.31 23.63 7.53
CA THR A 174 9.46 23.61 8.98
C THR A 174 10.01 22.28 9.44
N HIS A 175 10.91 22.27 10.40
CA HIS A 175 11.53 21.05 10.92
C HIS A 175 11.98 21.25 12.37
N ARG A 176 12.21 20.15 13.09
CA ARG A 176 12.87 20.16 14.40
C ARG A 176 14.32 20.63 14.26
N GLU A 177 14.92 21.15 15.33
CA GLU A 177 16.33 21.58 15.31
C GLU A 177 17.26 20.43 14.90
N ASN A 178 17.07 19.27 15.49
CA ASN A 178 17.85 18.05 15.22
C ASN A 178 16.92 16.98 14.59
N TYR A 179 16.31 17.30 13.44
CA TYR A 179 15.38 16.38 12.81
C TYR A 179 16.09 15.15 12.27
N ILE A 180 15.37 14.02 12.30
CA ILE A 180 15.74 12.80 11.63
C ILE A 180 14.98 12.74 10.31
N PHE A 181 15.71 12.70 9.20
CA PHE A 181 15.09 12.55 7.88
C PHE A 181 14.71 11.08 7.67
N GLN A 182 13.41 10.82 7.57
CA GLN A 182 12.90 9.49 7.22
C GLN A 182 12.87 9.34 5.71
N ASP A 183 13.34 8.19 5.23
CA ASP A 183 13.28 7.80 3.84
C ASP A 183 12.76 6.36 3.71
N ILE A 184 12.23 5.98 2.56
CA ILE A 184 11.77 4.63 2.24
C ILE A 184 12.41 4.21 0.93
N HIS A 185 13.20 3.13 0.96
CA HIS A 185 13.79 2.59 -0.24
C HIS A 185 12.72 1.90 -1.09
N ALA A 186 12.39 2.49 -2.25
CA ALA A 186 11.36 1.95 -3.14
C ALA A 186 11.70 0.52 -3.60
N GLY A 187 10.71 -0.38 -3.63
CA GLY A 187 10.89 -1.78 -4.05
C GLY A 187 11.38 -2.73 -2.96
N TYR A 188 11.86 -2.24 -1.82
CA TYR A 188 12.25 -3.08 -0.69
C TYR A 188 11.08 -3.47 0.21
N THR A 189 11.34 -4.37 1.15
CA THR A 189 10.32 -4.98 2.00
C THR A 189 9.51 -3.96 2.80
N GLU A 190 10.14 -2.92 3.34
CA GLU A 190 9.45 -1.84 4.05
C GLU A 190 8.40 -1.15 3.18
N HIS A 191 8.77 -0.72 1.97
CA HIS A 191 7.82 -0.13 1.01
C HIS A 191 6.64 -1.06 0.73
N LYS A 192 6.93 -2.37 0.55
CA LYS A 192 5.92 -3.36 0.22
C LYS A 192 4.96 -3.59 1.39
N LEU A 193 5.50 -3.85 2.59
CA LEU A 193 4.71 -4.15 3.79
C LEU A 193 3.85 -2.98 4.26
N MET A 194 4.37 -1.75 4.23
CA MET A 194 3.59 -0.56 4.57
C MET A 194 2.30 -0.44 3.76
N GLY A 195 2.34 -0.86 2.51
CA GLY A 195 1.13 -0.86 1.70
C GLY A 195 0.32 -2.15 1.78
N ALA A 196 0.91 -3.29 2.21
CA ALA A 196 0.18 -4.56 2.36
C ALA A 196 -0.80 -4.51 3.53
N VAL A 197 -0.31 -4.17 4.72
CA VAL A 197 -1.08 -4.24 5.97
C VAL A 197 -2.43 -3.52 5.90
N PRO A 198 -2.53 -2.26 5.48
CA PRO A 198 -3.83 -1.60 5.34
C PRO A 198 -4.71 -2.21 4.24
N ARG A 199 -4.10 -2.74 3.16
CA ARG A 199 -4.85 -3.40 2.07
C ARG A 199 -5.43 -4.74 2.50
N GLU A 200 -4.68 -5.54 3.25
CA GLU A 200 -5.17 -6.81 3.81
C GLU A 200 -6.40 -6.58 4.68
N ALA A 201 -6.36 -5.58 5.55
CA ALA A 201 -7.49 -5.21 6.40
C ALA A 201 -8.72 -4.77 5.57
N ALA A 202 -8.52 -3.92 4.56
CA ALA A 202 -9.58 -3.46 3.68
C ALA A 202 -10.16 -4.61 2.84
N LEU A 203 -9.29 -5.46 2.28
CA LEU A 203 -9.68 -6.62 1.50
C LEU A 203 -10.45 -7.64 2.35
N LEU A 204 -9.99 -7.93 3.57
CA LEU A 204 -10.69 -8.81 4.50
C LEU A 204 -12.10 -8.28 4.82
N LYS A 205 -12.22 -6.97 5.10
CA LYS A 205 -13.51 -6.32 5.34
C LYS A 205 -14.44 -6.45 4.13
N ALA A 206 -13.95 -6.16 2.93
CA ALA A 206 -14.72 -6.25 1.70
C ALA A 206 -15.17 -7.68 1.37
N LEU A 207 -14.28 -8.65 1.53
CA LEU A 207 -14.57 -10.06 1.29
C LEU A 207 -15.66 -10.60 2.23
N ARG A 208 -15.62 -10.24 3.51
CA ARG A 208 -16.60 -10.67 4.49
C ARG A 208 -18.03 -10.19 4.23
N LEU A 209 -18.19 -9.13 3.43
CA LEU A 209 -19.54 -8.69 2.99
C LEU A 209 -20.16 -9.68 1.99
N THR A 210 -19.35 -10.36 1.17
CA THR A 210 -19.81 -11.30 0.13
C THR A 210 -19.65 -12.75 0.56
N VAL A 211 -18.55 -13.07 1.25
CA VAL A 211 -18.20 -14.41 1.74
C VAL A 211 -17.86 -14.33 3.23
N PRO A 212 -18.88 -14.35 4.12
CA PRO A 212 -18.68 -14.18 5.57
C PRO A 212 -17.76 -15.22 6.21
N THR A 213 -17.49 -16.32 5.53
CA THR A 213 -16.62 -17.41 6.00
C THR A 213 -15.14 -17.16 5.73
N VAL A 214 -14.74 -16.03 5.16
CA VAL A 214 -13.34 -15.62 5.04
C VAL A 214 -12.75 -15.39 6.44
N THR A 215 -11.68 -16.11 6.75
CA THR A 215 -10.99 -16.05 8.04
C THR A 215 -9.82 -15.08 8.01
N ASN A 216 -8.92 -15.22 7.02
CA ASN A 216 -7.72 -14.41 6.89
C ASN A 216 -7.42 -14.05 5.42
N VAL A 217 -6.58 -13.00 5.28
CA VAL A 217 -6.02 -12.53 4.01
C VAL A 217 -4.56 -12.20 4.22
N CYS A 218 -3.70 -12.60 3.29
CA CYS A 218 -2.30 -12.22 3.23
C CYS A 218 -1.94 -11.71 1.83
N MET A 219 -1.21 -10.62 1.73
CA MET A 219 -0.62 -10.12 0.49
C MET A 219 0.91 -10.28 0.57
N PRO A 220 1.46 -11.40 0.11
CA PRO A 220 2.85 -11.80 0.37
C PRO A 220 3.86 -10.88 -0.31
N VAL A 221 5.07 -10.81 0.26
CA VAL A 221 6.19 -10.04 -0.30
C VAL A 221 6.59 -10.55 -1.70
N SER A 222 6.49 -11.84 -1.94
CA SER A 222 6.73 -12.48 -3.24
C SER A 222 5.81 -11.94 -4.35
N GLY A 223 4.57 -11.58 -4.00
CA GLY A 223 3.62 -10.90 -4.88
C GLY A 223 3.70 -9.37 -4.82
N ASN A 224 4.84 -8.81 -4.39
CA ASN A 224 5.06 -7.38 -4.21
C ASN A 224 4.06 -6.71 -3.26
N CYS A 225 3.39 -7.49 -2.40
CA CYS A 225 2.36 -6.99 -1.48
C CYS A 225 1.20 -6.25 -2.18
N ARG A 226 0.98 -6.53 -3.47
CA ARG A 226 -0.02 -5.88 -4.32
C ARG A 226 -0.69 -6.83 -5.30
N PHE A 227 0.11 -7.71 -5.92
CA PHE A 227 -0.33 -8.53 -7.06
C PHE A 227 -0.90 -9.88 -6.66
N HIS A 228 -0.47 -10.41 -5.50
CA HIS A 228 -0.96 -11.69 -4.97
C HIS A 228 -1.80 -11.46 -3.72
N ALA A 229 -2.85 -12.27 -3.54
CA ALA A 229 -3.55 -12.42 -2.28
C ALA A 229 -3.81 -13.90 -2.00
N TYR A 230 -3.49 -14.33 -0.79
CA TYR A 230 -3.84 -15.62 -0.22
C TYR A 230 -5.01 -15.43 0.74
N ILE A 231 -6.06 -16.20 0.56
CA ILE A 231 -7.33 -16.04 1.29
C ILE A 231 -7.69 -17.38 1.90
N SER A 232 -7.87 -17.45 3.21
CA SER A 232 -8.41 -18.63 3.87
C SER A 232 -9.91 -18.48 4.15
N ILE A 233 -10.63 -19.57 3.91
CA ILE A 233 -12.08 -19.64 4.14
C ILE A 233 -12.46 -20.89 4.92
N SER A 234 -13.42 -20.75 5.85
CA SER A 234 -14.14 -21.90 6.44
C SER A 234 -15.25 -22.32 5.49
N LYS A 235 -14.87 -23.11 4.45
CA LYS A 235 -15.79 -23.47 3.36
C LYS A 235 -16.97 -24.30 3.83
N ARG A 236 -18.20 -23.87 3.52
CA ARG A 236 -19.45 -24.53 3.89
C ARG A 236 -20.23 -25.08 2.68
N THR A 237 -20.05 -24.50 1.52
CA THR A 237 -20.73 -24.90 0.29
C THR A 237 -19.77 -24.93 -0.88
N PRO A 238 -20.00 -25.80 -1.88
CA PRO A 238 -19.25 -25.77 -3.13
C PRO A 238 -19.33 -24.38 -3.80
N GLY A 239 -18.24 -23.93 -4.44
CA GLY A 239 -18.22 -22.67 -5.17
C GLY A 239 -17.91 -21.41 -4.34
N GLN A 240 -17.90 -21.46 -2.98
CA GLN A 240 -17.57 -20.31 -2.14
C GLN A 240 -16.17 -19.75 -2.45
N ALA A 241 -15.19 -20.61 -2.73
CA ALA A 241 -13.85 -20.16 -3.10
C ALA A 241 -13.86 -19.30 -4.37
N LYS A 242 -14.65 -19.66 -5.39
CA LYS A 242 -14.78 -18.85 -6.60
C LYS A 242 -15.46 -17.50 -6.33
N ASN A 243 -16.44 -17.47 -5.45
CA ASN A 243 -17.05 -16.20 -5.01
C ASN A 243 -16.02 -15.30 -4.32
N ALA A 244 -15.17 -15.87 -3.46
CA ALA A 244 -14.08 -15.13 -2.81
C ALA A 244 -13.06 -14.60 -3.83
N ILE A 245 -12.68 -15.39 -4.83
CA ILE A 245 -11.79 -14.97 -5.93
C ILE A 245 -12.38 -13.77 -6.68
N CYS A 246 -13.63 -13.87 -7.12
CA CYS A 246 -14.29 -12.78 -7.87
C CYS A 246 -14.44 -11.52 -7.01
N ALA A 247 -14.83 -11.67 -5.75
CA ALA A 247 -14.95 -10.56 -4.81
C ALA A 247 -13.59 -9.87 -4.55
N ALA A 248 -12.50 -10.63 -4.44
CA ALA A 248 -11.16 -10.08 -4.26
C ALA A 248 -10.74 -9.22 -5.46
N PHE A 249 -10.94 -9.69 -6.68
CA PHE A 249 -10.62 -8.92 -7.88
C PHE A 249 -11.47 -7.68 -8.07
N ALA A 250 -12.72 -7.69 -7.60
CA ALA A 250 -13.58 -6.51 -7.58
C ALA A 250 -13.19 -5.51 -6.49
N ALA A 251 -12.70 -6.00 -5.34
CA ALA A 251 -12.31 -5.15 -4.21
C ALA A 251 -10.95 -4.46 -4.39
N ASP A 252 -9.98 -5.11 -5.03
CA ASP A 252 -8.67 -4.50 -5.31
C ASP A 252 -8.22 -4.76 -6.76
N MET A 253 -8.23 -3.70 -7.56
CA MET A 253 -7.84 -3.73 -8.98
C MET A 253 -6.37 -4.14 -9.21
N LEU A 254 -5.50 -4.00 -8.21
CA LEU A 254 -4.07 -4.36 -8.35
C LEU A 254 -3.85 -5.87 -8.33
N LEU A 255 -4.75 -6.64 -7.72
CA LEU A 255 -4.62 -8.09 -7.65
C LEU A 255 -4.57 -8.71 -9.05
N LYS A 256 -3.56 -9.53 -9.28
CA LYS A 256 -3.37 -10.36 -10.50
C LYS A 256 -3.63 -11.83 -10.20
N HIS A 257 -3.19 -12.31 -9.02
CA HIS A 257 -3.30 -13.69 -8.62
C HIS A 257 -3.97 -13.78 -7.26
N VAL A 258 -4.99 -14.63 -7.15
CA VAL A 258 -5.69 -14.92 -5.89
C VAL A 258 -5.70 -16.42 -5.68
N VAL A 259 -5.23 -16.86 -4.53
CA VAL A 259 -5.29 -18.26 -4.09
C VAL A 259 -6.23 -18.35 -2.91
N VAL A 260 -7.24 -19.21 -3.01
CA VAL A 260 -8.16 -19.48 -1.90
C VAL A 260 -7.88 -20.88 -1.37
N VAL A 261 -7.66 -20.96 -0.05
CA VAL A 261 -7.38 -22.19 0.70
C VAL A 261 -8.41 -22.38 1.82
N ASP A 262 -8.46 -23.59 2.39
CA ASP A 262 -9.26 -23.84 3.60
C ASP A 262 -8.59 -23.20 4.84
N ASP A 263 -9.34 -23.09 5.94
CA ASP A 263 -8.92 -22.50 7.22
C ASP A 263 -7.90 -23.35 8.01
N ASP A 264 -7.58 -24.57 7.53
CA ASP A 264 -6.47 -25.37 8.04
C ASP A 264 -5.10 -25.02 7.46
N ILE A 265 -5.05 -24.05 6.54
CA ILE A 265 -3.82 -23.51 5.97
C ILE A 265 -3.59 -22.09 6.51
N ASP A 266 -2.45 -21.87 7.13
CA ASP A 266 -2.01 -20.52 7.47
C ASP A 266 -1.60 -19.78 6.19
N VAL A 267 -2.33 -18.71 5.85
CA VAL A 267 -2.05 -17.90 4.66
C VAL A 267 -0.80 -17.03 4.80
N PHE A 268 -0.25 -16.88 5.99
CA PHE A 268 1.03 -16.20 6.24
C PHE A 268 2.23 -17.14 6.08
N ASP A 269 2.02 -18.44 5.98
CA ASP A 269 3.00 -19.45 5.60
C ASP A 269 2.85 -19.75 4.10
N GLU A 270 3.69 -19.09 3.29
CA GLU A 270 3.65 -19.23 1.83
C GLU A 270 3.94 -20.67 1.36
N GLU A 271 4.81 -21.40 2.06
CA GLU A 271 5.11 -22.80 1.74
C GLU A 271 3.86 -23.67 1.90
N ARG A 272 3.06 -23.45 2.96
CA ARG A 272 1.79 -24.15 3.18
C ARG A 272 0.75 -23.81 2.10
N VAL A 273 0.70 -22.57 1.64
CA VAL A 273 -0.20 -22.16 0.54
C VAL A 273 0.20 -22.86 -0.76
N LEU A 274 1.50 -22.88 -1.10
CA LEU A 274 2.01 -23.57 -2.29
C LEU A 274 1.79 -25.08 -2.20
N TRP A 275 1.96 -25.66 -1.00
CA TRP A 275 1.61 -27.06 -0.75
C TRP A 275 0.11 -27.34 -1.00
N ALA A 276 -0.78 -26.44 -0.56
CA ALA A 276 -2.21 -26.59 -0.84
C ALA A 276 -2.54 -26.53 -2.33
N ILE A 277 -1.89 -25.65 -3.09
CA ILE A 277 -2.02 -25.64 -4.56
C ILE A 277 -1.60 -26.98 -5.15
N SER A 278 -0.46 -27.51 -4.73
CA SER A 278 0.06 -28.78 -5.26
C SER A 278 -0.86 -29.98 -5.00
N ASN A 279 -1.55 -29.99 -3.86
CA ASN A 279 -2.29 -31.16 -3.38
C ASN A 279 -3.81 -31.07 -3.57
N ARG A 280 -4.38 -29.86 -3.68
CA ARG A 280 -5.84 -29.65 -3.66
C ARG A 280 -6.38 -29.04 -4.96
N PHE A 281 -5.55 -28.27 -5.68
CA PHE A 281 -5.98 -27.58 -6.89
C PHE A 281 -6.05 -28.52 -8.10
N GLN A 282 -7.09 -28.36 -8.91
CA GLN A 282 -7.23 -28.98 -10.23
C GLN A 282 -7.66 -27.91 -11.24
N ALA A 283 -6.87 -27.75 -12.30
CA ALA A 283 -7.03 -26.65 -13.25
C ALA A 283 -8.36 -26.68 -14.03
N ASP A 284 -8.91 -27.88 -14.27
CA ASP A 284 -10.17 -28.07 -14.99
C ASP A 284 -11.38 -27.48 -14.27
N ARG A 285 -11.33 -27.37 -12.94
CA ARG A 285 -12.44 -26.93 -12.10
C ARG A 285 -12.09 -25.84 -11.08
N GLY A 286 -10.80 -25.67 -10.75
CA GLY A 286 -10.31 -24.72 -9.75
C GLY A 286 -9.79 -23.40 -10.32
N LEU A 287 -9.51 -23.34 -11.63
CA LEU A 287 -8.98 -22.15 -12.28
C LEU A 287 -10.09 -21.13 -12.62
N VAL A 288 -9.81 -19.86 -12.33
CA VAL A 288 -10.59 -18.71 -12.79
C VAL A 288 -9.66 -17.77 -13.55
N VAL A 289 -9.99 -17.42 -14.79
CA VAL A 289 -9.23 -16.46 -15.59
C VAL A 289 -10.18 -15.33 -16.02
N ILE A 290 -9.79 -14.08 -15.77
CA ILE A 290 -10.50 -12.90 -16.24
C ILE A 290 -9.55 -12.11 -17.14
N ALA A 291 -9.80 -12.16 -18.44
CA ALA A 291 -9.01 -11.44 -19.42
C ALA A 291 -9.41 -9.96 -19.51
N ASN A 292 -8.45 -9.13 -19.96
CA ASN A 292 -8.68 -7.71 -20.24
C ASN A 292 -9.29 -6.92 -19.07
N ALA A 293 -8.86 -7.22 -17.84
CA ALA A 293 -9.29 -6.52 -16.65
C ALA A 293 -8.41 -5.28 -16.39
N GLN A 294 -8.98 -4.30 -15.70
CA GLN A 294 -8.21 -3.15 -15.21
C GLN A 294 -7.19 -3.61 -14.15
N GLY A 295 -5.96 -3.16 -14.31
CA GLY A 295 -4.87 -3.36 -13.36
C GLY A 295 -4.12 -2.04 -13.11
N SER A 296 -2.79 -2.08 -13.14
CA SER A 296 -1.93 -0.92 -12.90
C SER A 296 -0.91 -0.73 -14.01
N GLU A 297 -0.67 0.51 -14.40
CA GLU A 297 0.44 0.88 -15.30
C GLU A 297 1.83 0.61 -14.68
N LEU A 298 1.89 0.41 -13.36
CA LEU A 298 3.10 0.02 -12.64
C LEU A 298 3.40 -1.49 -12.74
N ASP A 299 2.48 -2.27 -13.30
CA ASP A 299 2.73 -3.69 -13.62
C ASP A 299 3.56 -3.78 -14.91
N PRO A 300 4.82 -4.24 -14.85
CA PRO A 300 5.70 -4.26 -16.03
C PRO A 300 5.22 -5.23 -17.13
N SER A 301 4.27 -6.11 -16.81
CA SER A 301 3.70 -7.07 -17.79
C SER A 301 2.31 -6.66 -18.31
N ALA A 302 1.78 -5.51 -17.86
CA ALA A 302 0.49 -5.03 -18.34
C ALA A 302 0.58 -4.47 -19.76
N SER A 303 -0.52 -4.58 -20.49
CA SER A 303 -0.69 -3.87 -21.77
C SER A 303 -0.86 -2.35 -21.51
N PRO A 304 -0.70 -1.50 -22.54
CA PRO A 304 -0.91 -0.05 -22.41
C PRO A 304 -2.23 0.29 -21.70
N GLY A 305 -2.18 1.26 -20.78
CA GLY A 305 -3.33 1.63 -19.93
C GLY A 305 -3.52 0.73 -18.70
N GLY A 306 -2.53 -0.11 -18.38
CA GLY A 306 -2.57 -0.96 -17.20
C GLY A 306 -3.50 -2.17 -17.31
N VAL A 307 -3.88 -2.57 -18.52
CA VAL A 307 -4.77 -3.72 -18.75
C VAL A 307 -3.98 -5.02 -18.57
N ASN A 308 -4.50 -5.94 -17.74
CA ASN A 308 -3.91 -7.25 -17.49
C ASN A 308 -4.97 -8.37 -17.44
N ALA A 309 -4.51 -9.60 -17.30
CA ALA A 309 -5.37 -10.74 -16.97
C ALA A 309 -5.25 -11.06 -15.47
N LYS A 310 -6.32 -11.59 -14.91
CA LYS A 310 -6.39 -12.00 -13.51
C LYS A 310 -6.55 -13.51 -13.43
N MET A 311 -5.86 -14.16 -12.49
CA MET A 311 -5.89 -15.60 -12.27
C MET A 311 -6.27 -15.90 -10.82
N GLY A 312 -7.32 -16.70 -10.64
CA GLY A 312 -7.73 -17.22 -9.34
C GLY A 312 -7.59 -18.73 -9.26
N LEU A 313 -7.09 -19.23 -8.14
CA LEU A 313 -6.90 -20.65 -7.86
C LEU A 313 -7.75 -21.06 -6.66
N ASP A 314 -8.72 -21.95 -6.87
CA ASP A 314 -9.45 -22.65 -5.79
C ASP A 314 -8.63 -23.85 -5.34
N ALA A 315 -7.81 -23.67 -4.33
CA ALA A 315 -7.00 -24.71 -3.69
C ALA A 315 -7.64 -25.21 -2.38
N THR A 316 -8.98 -25.25 -2.34
CA THR A 316 -9.72 -25.81 -1.20
C THR A 316 -10.03 -27.29 -1.43
N LYS A 317 -10.17 -28.04 -0.33
CA LYS A 317 -10.62 -29.45 -0.36
C LYS A 317 -12.09 -29.53 -0.80
N PRO A 318 -12.51 -30.63 -1.46
CA PRO A 318 -13.94 -30.96 -1.54
C PRO A 318 -14.52 -31.10 -0.12
N LEU A 319 -15.80 -30.82 0.05
CA LEU A 319 -16.48 -30.88 1.37
C LEU A 319 -16.49 -32.30 1.97
N THR A 320 -16.38 -33.33 1.14
CA THR A 320 -16.33 -34.73 1.53
C THR A 320 -15.36 -35.52 0.67
N GLY A 321 -14.81 -36.59 1.23
CA GLY A 321 -14.02 -37.56 0.46
C GLY A 321 -12.56 -37.15 0.20
N PHE A 322 -12.06 -36.08 0.83
CA PHE A 322 -10.62 -35.73 0.74
C PHE A 322 -9.84 -36.50 1.81
N PRO A 323 -8.68 -37.11 1.47
CA PRO A 323 -7.88 -37.84 2.44
C PRO A 323 -7.35 -36.92 3.56
N PRO A 324 -7.23 -37.45 4.80
CA PRO A 324 -6.67 -36.67 5.90
C PRO A 324 -5.16 -36.41 5.70
N GLU A 325 -4.70 -35.28 6.18
CA GLU A 325 -3.26 -34.99 6.25
C GLU A 325 -2.61 -35.86 7.32
N LEU A 326 -1.42 -36.42 7.00
CA LEU A 326 -0.66 -37.22 7.96
C LEU A 326 -0.07 -36.34 9.04
N ARG A 327 -0.26 -36.75 10.30
CA ARG A 327 0.30 -36.08 11.48
C ARG A 327 0.89 -37.12 12.42
N VAL A 328 2.01 -36.76 13.05
CA VAL A 328 2.48 -37.51 14.19
C VAL A 328 1.49 -37.30 15.35
N PRO A 329 1.05 -38.36 16.04
CA PRO A 329 0.14 -38.19 17.17
C PRO A 329 0.69 -37.23 18.22
N GLU A 330 -0.13 -36.31 18.70
CA GLU A 330 0.25 -35.27 19.66
C GLU A 330 0.80 -35.87 20.95
N GLU A 331 0.21 -36.97 21.42
CA GLU A 331 0.65 -37.75 22.56
C GLU A 331 2.11 -38.27 22.44
N VAL A 332 2.62 -38.41 21.20
CA VAL A 332 4.00 -38.81 20.95
C VAL A 332 4.92 -37.60 20.98
N LEU A 333 4.47 -36.48 20.38
CA LEU A 333 5.23 -35.23 20.37
C LEU A 333 5.43 -34.67 21.77
N GLU A 334 4.41 -34.74 22.63
CA GLU A 334 4.48 -34.28 24.03
C GLU A 334 5.50 -35.05 24.88
N LYS A 335 5.86 -36.27 24.49
CA LYS A 335 6.84 -37.11 25.19
C LYS A 335 8.27 -36.87 24.75
N ILE A 336 8.48 -36.06 23.71
CA ILE A 336 9.81 -35.82 23.13
C ILE A 336 10.18 -34.36 23.33
N SER A 337 11.18 -34.10 24.12
CA SER A 337 11.79 -32.77 24.22
C SER A 337 13.03 -32.71 23.31
N LEU A 338 13.13 -31.68 22.50
CA LEU A 338 14.33 -31.43 21.71
C LEU A 338 15.56 -31.19 22.59
N ASP A 339 15.36 -30.66 23.79
CA ASP A 339 16.43 -30.42 24.76
C ASP A 339 17.11 -31.72 25.23
N ASP A 340 16.40 -32.86 25.17
CA ASP A 340 16.94 -34.18 25.50
C ASP A 340 17.93 -34.66 24.44
N PHE A 341 17.81 -34.17 23.19
CA PHE A 341 18.61 -34.61 22.04
C PHE A 341 19.61 -33.55 21.56
N LEU A 342 19.33 -32.27 21.81
CA LEU A 342 20.10 -31.13 21.34
C LEU A 342 20.38 -30.12 22.48
N PRO A 343 21.07 -30.52 23.54
CA PRO A 343 21.24 -29.72 24.76
C PRO A 343 21.98 -28.38 24.53
N ASP A 344 22.70 -28.23 23.44
CA ASP A 344 23.47 -27.02 23.11
C ASP A 344 22.74 -26.00 22.19
N PHE A 345 21.55 -26.34 21.72
CA PHE A 345 20.76 -25.44 20.84
C PHE A 345 19.87 -24.45 21.63
N ALA A 346 19.69 -24.62 22.91
CA ALA A 346 18.83 -23.81 23.78
C ALA A 346 19.58 -22.69 24.55
N LYS A 347 20.86 -22.42 24.21
CA LYS A 347 21.66 -21.36 24.84
C LYS A 347 21.93 -20.19 23.93
#